data_1a89ee37763ae9e44f9edfffa30232a8
#
_entry.id   1a89ee37763ae9e44f9edfffa30232a8
#
_cell.length_a   1.000
_cell.length_b   1.000
_cell.length_c   1.000
_cell.angle_alpha   90.00
_cell.angle_beta   90.00
_cell.angle_gamma   90.00
#
_symmetry.space_group_name_H-M   'P 1'
#
loop_
_entity.id
_entity.type
_entity.pdbx_description
1 polymer ?
#
loop_
_entity_poly.entity_id
_entity_poly.type
_entity_poly.pdbx_seq_one_letter_code
_entity_poly.pdbx_strand_id
1 'polypeptide(L)'
;MTARFFAVVLIWMLCLGYAPGAAAGDLAHTPPQWQAIGRGLNFTQVDVLREDEVVSALAVVKIDPASNAFRVFHQAPQSITAWQQQLGAPIVFNGSYYDSKGKPIGLIITDGNPIGPAGNRQMRGMFVAEPKGMSPDLPRATILDLRLTPINPQKLPWTQGVQSFPLLLDYKGQIRVRHSDKRAHRTVIAADRAGNILVFNSFNRFFSLSEFANFLQDSKFDIDSALNLDGGTEAQLFIKTKDFEFFSPPSWETSIGNLIDEQKFSLPTVVGVFPRED
;
A
#
# COMPACT_ATOMS: atom_id res chain seq x y z
N MET A 1 -40.15 77.67 -10.25
CA MET A 1 -40.65 76.32 -9.97
C MET A 1 -39.70 75.37 -10.63
N THR A 2 -38.75 74.79 -9.90
CA THR A 2 -37.71 73.90 -10.42
C THR A 2 -37.94 72.54 -9.80
N ALA A 3 -38.35 71.61 -10.61
CA ALA A 3 -38.53 70.17 -10.22
C ALA A 3 -37.19 69.45 -10.26
N ARG A 4 -36.78 68.89 -9.12
CA ARG A 4 -35.60 68.03 -9.01
C ARG A 4 -36.03 66.54 -9.20
N PHE A 5 -35.52 65.87 -10.25
CA PHE A 5 -35.62 64.49 -10.42
C PHE A 5 -34.54 63.79 -9.59
N PHE A 6 -34.95 62.89 -8.66
CA PHE A 6 -34.07 61.93 -7.99
C PHE A 6 -34.00 60.65 -8.82
N ALA A 7 -32.83 60.35 -9.35
CA ALA A 7 -32.57 59.05 -9.97
C ALA A 7 -32.18 58.05 -8.86
N VAL A 8 -33.00 57.00 -8.71
CA VAL A 8 -32.70 55.86 -7.83
C VAL A 8 -31.89 54.87 -8.65
N VAL A 9 -30.60 54.71 -8.27
CA VAL A 9 -29.72 53.69 -8.84
C VAL A 9 -29.93 52.41 -8.04
N LEU A 10 -30.56 51.40 -8.64
CA LEU A 10 -30.65 50.04 -8.09
C LEU A 10 -29.35 49.32 -8.37
N ILE A 11 -28.54 49.11 -7.30
CA ILE A 11 -27.36 48.26 -7.36
C ILE A 11 -27.83 46.81 -7.21
N TRP A 12 -27.74 46.05 -8.31
CA TRP A 12 -27.88 44.60 -8.28
C TRP A 12 -26.60 43.98 -7.70
N MET A 13 -26.64 43.55 -6.45
CA MET A 13 -25.60 42.68 -5.86
C MET A 13 -25.73 41.30 -6.47
N LEU A 14 -24.85 40.96 -7.43
CA LEU A 14 -24.65 39.58 -7.88
C LEU A 14 -24.03 38.82 -6.71
N CYS A 15 -24.84 38.04 -5.99
CA CYS A 15 -24.35 36.98 -5.13
C CYS A 15 -23.78 35.87 -6.01
N LEU A 16 -22.47 35.91 -6.22
CA LEU A 16 -21.74 34.71 -6.72
C LEU A 16 -21.89 33.65 -5.64
N GLY A 17 -22.86 32.78 -5.81
CA GLY A 17 -22.99 31.58 -5.04
C GLY A 17 -21.73 30.71 -5.21
N TYR A 18 -20.92 30.64 -4.15
CA TYR A 18 -19.91 29.60 -4.02
C TYR A 18 -20.67 28.26 -4.06
N ALA A 19 -20.57 27.56 -5.17
CA ALA A 19 -20.97 26.16 -5.22
C ALA A 19 -20.08 25.43 -4.21
N PRO A 20 -20.64 24.75 -3.20
CA PRO A 20 -19.83 23.88 -2.36
C PRO A 20 -19.19 22.86 -3.29
N GLY A 21 -17.85 22.74 -3.22
CA GLY A 21 -17.12 21.71 -3.94
C GLY A 21 -17.86 20.38 -3.67
N ALA A 22 -18.22 19.67 -4.72
CA ALA A 22 -18.85 18.37 -4.60
C ALA A 22 -18.02 17.54 -3.62
N ALA A 23 -18.61 17.13 -2.52
CA ALA A 23 -18.01 16.15 -1.62
C ALA A 23 -17.65 14.95 -2.50
N ALA A 24 -16.39 14.53 -2.47
CA ALA A 24 -15.96 13.35 -3.21
C ALA A 24 -16.87 12.21 -2.74
N GLY A 25 -17.74 11.71 -3.63
CA GLY A 25 -18.68 10.64 -3.31
C GLY A 25 -17.94 9.46 -2.68
N ASP A 26 -18.56 8.80 -1.71
CA ASP A 26 -17.99 7.65 -1.01
C ASP A 26 -17.56 6.59 -2.02
N LEU A 27 -16.36 6.03 -1.81
CA LEU A 27 -15.87 4.95 -2.64
C LEU A 27 -16.41 3.61 -2.12
N ALA A 28 -16.95 2.81 -3.03
CA ALA A 28 -17.36 1.44 -2.78
C ALA A 28 -16.49 0.46 -3.58
N HIS A 29 -16.74 -0.82 -3.44
CA HIS A 29 -16.12 -1.84 -4.28
C HIS A 29 -17.07 -3.00 -4.55
N THR A 30 -16.84 -3.73 -5.65
CA THR A 30 -17.51 -4.99 -5.91
C THR A 30 -17.19 -6.02 -4.82
N PRO A 31 -18.13 -6.91 -4.44
CA PRO A 31 -17.83 -7.96 -3.47
C PRO A 31 -16.62 -8.79 -3.87
N PRO A 32 -15.66 -9.04 -2.96
CA PRO A 32 -14.50 -9.85 -3.27
C PRO A 32 -14.89 -11.28 -3.65
N GLN A 33 -14.39 -11.76 -4.78
CA GLN A 33 -14.50 -13.15 -5.21
C GLN A 33 -13.16 -13.85 -4.96
N TRP A 34 -13.01 -14.42 -3.76
CA TRP A 34 -11.75 -15.00 -3.34
C TRP A 34 -11.45 -16.31 -4.07
N GLN A 35 -10.30 -16.36 -4.74
CA GLN A 35 -9.72 -17.55 -5.34
C GLN A 35 -8.56 -18.03 -4.48
N ALA A 36 -8.59 -19.27 -4.02
CA ALA A 36 -7.44 -19.89 -3.38
C ALA A 36 -6.35 -20.14 -4.43
N ILE A 37 -5.16 -19.59 -4.21
CA ILE A 37 -4.00 -19.69 -5.10
C ILE A 37 -2.83 -20.47 -4.48
N GLY A 38 -3.01 -20.90 -3.24
CA GLY A 38 -2.06 -21.69 -2.47
C GLY A 38 -2.53 -21.87 -1.03
N ARG A 39 -1.80 -22.65 -0.23
CA ARG A 39 -2.12 -22.83 1.19
C ARG A 39 -2.03 -21.51 1.94
N GLY A 40 -3.14 -21.03 2.50
CA GLY A 40 -3.22 -19.75 3.18
C GLY A 40 -3.01 -18.52 2.28
N LEU A 41 -3.14 -18.69 0.96
CA LEU A 41 -3.04 -17.63 -0.04
C LEU A 41 -4.34 -17.53 -0.82
N ASN A 42 -4.98 -16.36 -0.75
CA ASN A 42 -6.20 -16.09 -1.51
C ASN A 42 -6.01 -14.79 -2.30
N PHE A 43 -6.51 -14.78 -3.52
CA PHE A 43 -6.46 -13.66 -4.44
C PHE A 43 -7.86 -13.21 -4.83
N THR A 44 -8.05 -11.93 -5.02
CA THR A 44 -9.24 -11.35 -5.67
C THR A 44 -8.88 -10.08 -6.42
N GLN A 45 -9.68 -9.76 -7.41
CA GLN A 45 -9.74 -8.43 -7.98
C GLN A 45 -11.07 -7.80 -7.57
N VAL A 46 -11.05 -6.52 -7.26
CA VAL A 46 -12.25 -5.75 -6.97
C VAL A 46 -12.26 -4.48 -7.81
N ASP A 47 -13.41 -4.16 -8.39
CA ASP A 47 -13.63 -2.87 -8.99
C ASP A 47 -13.93 -1.84 -7.90
N VAL A 48 -13.32 -0.67 -8.03
CA VAL A 48 -13.58 0.49 -7.17
C VAL A 48 -14.63 1.35 -7.82
N LEU A 49 -15.69 1.63 -7.09
CA LEU A 49 -16.87 2.32 -7.58
C LEU A 49 -16.95 3.71 -6.96
N ARG A 50 -17.33 4.69 -7.77
CA ARG A 50 -17.82 6.00 -7.32
C ARG A 50 -19.14 6.27 -8.03
N GLU A 51 -20.22 6.50 -7.26
CA GLU A 51 -21.55 6.70 -7.82
C GLU A 51 -21.97 5.59 -8.81
N ASP A 52 -21.66 4.32 -8.41
CA ASP A 52 -21.89 3.10 -9.20
C ASP A 52 -21.08 2.97 -10.50
N GLU A 53 -20.18 3.92 -10.81
CA GLU A 53 -19.27 3.82 -11.95
C GLU A 53 -17.92 3.25 -11.54
N VAL A 54 -17.35 2.36 -12.35
CA VAL A 54 -16.02 1.80 -12.15
C VAL A 54 -14.95 2.86 -12.44
N VAL A 55 -14.22 3.29 -11.42
CA VAL A 55 -13.18 4.33 -11.53
C VAL A 55 -11.76 3.77 -11.41
N SER A 56 -11.62 2.59 -10.83
CA SER A 56 -10.34 1.88 -10.66
C SER A 56 -10.59 0.39 -10.42
N ALA A 57 -9.51 -0.38 -10.32
CA ALA A 57 -9.53 -1.74 -9.82
C ALA A 57 -8.32 -1.98 -8.91
N LEU A 58 -8.44 -2.95 -8.01
CA LEU A 58 -7.40 -3.38 -7.09
C LEU A 58 -7.17 -4.88 -7.22
N ALA A 59 -5.90 -5.28 -7.32
CA ALA A 59 -5.49 -6.63 -6.96
C ALA A 59 -5.37 -6.70 -5.43
N VAL A 60 -5.92 -7.74 -4.83
CA VAL A 60 -5.85 -7.97 -3.39
C VAL A 60 -5.41 -9.40 -3.12
N VAL A 61 -4.32 -9.54 -2.37
CA VAL A 61 -3.86 -10.85 -1.89
C VAL A 61 -4.04 -10.89 -0.39
N LYS A 62 -4.75 -11.90 0.10
CA LYS A 62 -4.87 -12.21 1.52
C LYS A 62 -3.97 -13.39 1.87
N ILE A 63 -3.10 -13.18 2.84
CA ILE A 63 -2.01 -14.08 3.23
C ILE A 63 -2.19 -14.43 4.71
N ASP A 64 -2.31 -15.72 4.99
CA ASP A 64 -2.27 -16.24 6.37
C ASP A 64 -0.82 -16.39 6.84
N PRO A 65 -0.36 -15.62 7.85
CA PRO A 65 1.00 -15.70 8.37
C PRO A 65 1.30 -17.02 9.11
N ALA A 66 0.27 -17.79 9.48
CA ALA A 66 0.48 -19.10 10.08
C ALA A 66 0.97 -20.12 9.03
N SER A 67 0.52 -19.98 7.80
CA SER A 67 0.86 -20.85 6.67
C SER A 67 1.99 -20.33 5.79
N ASN A 68 2.29 -19.03 5.88
CA ASN A 68 3.25 -18.35 4.99
C ASN A 68 4.22 -17.45 5.76
N ALA A 69 5.48 -17.44 5.33
CA ALA A 69 6.54 -16.59 5.86
C ALA A 69 6.77 -15.40 4.94
N PHE A 70 7.10 -14.26 5.55
CA PHE A 70 7.51 -13.06 4.83
C PHE A 70 9.01 -12.87 4.94
N ARG A 71 9.69 -12.60 3.83
CA ARG A 71 11.11 -12.25 3.83
C ARG A 71 11.32 -10.95 3.06
N VAL A 72 12.14 -10.08 3.63
CA VAL A 72 12.50 -8.79 3.03
C VAL A 72 13.87 -8.91 2.40
N PHE A 73 14.00 -8.45 1.16
CA PHE A 73 15.25 -8.45 0.41
C PHE A 73 15.60 -7.03 -0.01
N HIS A 74 16.89 -6.72 0.09
CA HIS A 74 17.43 -5.46 -0.41
C HIS A 74 18.79 -5.71 -1.06
N GLN A 75 18.89 -5.41 -2.37
CA GLN A 75 20.12 -5.56 -3.16
C GLN A 75 20.09 -4.65 -4.39
N ALA A 76 21.00 -4.86 -5.35
CA ALA A 76 20.99 -4.12 -6.61
C ALA A 76 19.59 -4.17 -7.26
N PRO A 77 19.08 -3.03 -7.76
CA PRO A 77 17.75 -2.97 -8.36
C PRO A 77 17.59 -3.93 -9.53
N GLN A 78 16.48 -4.65 -9.57
CA GLN A 78 16.11 -5.53 -10.68
C GLN A 78 14.59 -5.58 -10.85
N SER A 79 14.11 -6.10 -11.97
CA SER A 79 12.66 -6.23 -12.22
C SER A 79 12.01 -7.16 -11.21
N ILE A 80 10.71 -6.97 -10.94
CA ILE A 80 9.99 -7.81 -10.00
C ILE A 80 9.90 -9.28 -10.48
N THR A 81 9.91 -9.50 -11.79
CA THR A 81 9.95 -10.84 -12.37
C THR A 81 11.31 -11.52 -12.16
N ALA A 82 12.42 -10.76 -12.28
CA ALA A 82 13.75 -11.26 -11.96
C ALA A 82 13.87 -11.57 -10.46
N TRP A 83 13.31 -10.73 -9.59
CA TRP A 83 13.20 -11.01 -8.16
C TRP A 83 12.46 -12.31 -7.90
N GLN A 84 11.28 -12.51 -8.50
CA GLN A 84 10.50 -13.73 -8.33
C GLN A 84 11.27 -14.96 -8.80
N GLN A 85 11.93 -14.87 -9.96
CA GLN A 85 12.72 -15.97 -10.50
C GLN A 85 13.91 -16.33 -9.58
N GLN A 86 14.61 -15.31 -9.07
CA GLN A 86 15.74 -15.51 -8.15
C GLN A 86 15.31 -16.12 -6.82
N LEU A 87 14.17 -15.65 -6.28
CA LEU A 87 13.71 -16.04 -4.95
C LEU A 87 12.88 -17.35 -4.96
N GLY A 88 12.24 -17.68 -6.07
CA GLY A 88 11.26 -18.76 -6.13
C GLY A 88 10.00 -18.49 -5.26
N ALA A 89 9.79 -17.23 -4.88
CA ALA A 89 8.68 -16.84 -4.01
C ALA A 89 7.35 -16.85 -4.79
N PRO A 90 6.29 -17.50 -4.29
CA PRO A 90 4.97 -17.45 -4.92
C PRO A 90 4.39 -16.06 -5.08
N ILE A 91 4.74 -15.12 -4.19
CA ILE A 91 4.30 -13.74 -4.24
C ILE A 91 5.50 -12.84 -3.96
N VAL A 92 5.67 -11.82 -4.78
CA VAL A 92 6.65 -10.74 -4.59
C VAL A 92 5.95 -9.40 -4.78
N PHE A 93 6.20 -8.45 -3.90
CA PHE A 93 5.73 -7.08 -4.04
C PHE A 93 6.80 -6.08 -3.61
N ASN A 94 6.68 -4.83 -4.07
CA ASN A 94 7.65 -3.79 -3.76
C ASN A 94 7.74 -3.50 -2.27
N GLY A 95 8.92 -3.10 -1.84
CA GLY A 95 9.16 -2.60 -0.48
C GLY A 95 8.91 -1.10 -0.34
N SER A 96 9.74 -0.45 0.47
CA SER A 96 9.65 0.96 0.80
C SER A 96 10.59 1.82 -0.06
N TYR A 97 10.56 3.10 0.22
CA TYR A 97 11.25 4.18 -0.48
C TYR A 97 12.78 4.07 -0.42
N TYR A 98 13.42 4.50 -1.50
CA TYR A 98 14.87 4.54 -1.65
C TYR A 98 15.31 5.85 -2.33
N ASP A 99 16.58 6.20 -2.20
CA ASP A 99 17.17 7.34 -2.88
C ASP A 99 17.59 7.01 -4.32
N SER A 100 18.06 8.00 -5.06
CA SER A 100 18.54 7.84 -6.45
C SER A 100 19.71 6.86 -6.63
N LYS A 101 20.33 6.42 -5.53
CA LYS A 101 21.42 5.42 -5.52
C LYS A 101 20.92 4.04 -5.09
N GLY A 102 19.62 3.86 -4.91
CA GLY A 102 18.99 2.63 -4.46
C GLY A 102 19.12 2.37 -2.95
N LYS A 103 19.62 3.33 -2.15
CA LYS A 103 19.74 3.17 -0.70
C LYS A 103 18.40 3.38 -0.03
N PRO A 104 18.03 2.55 0.98
CA PRO A 104 16.78 2.72 1.70
C PRO A 104 16.71 4.07 2.42
N ILE A 105 15.57 4.75 2.32
CA ILE A 105 15.29 5.99 3.08
C ILE A 105 14.79 5.65 4.50
N GLY A 106 14.20 4.49 4.70
CA GLY A 106 13.77 3.95 5.98
C GLY A 106 14.57 2.73 6.40
N LEU A 107 14.29 2.23 7.59
CA LEU A 107 14.89 1.01 8.11
C LEU A 107 14.31 -0.22 7.40
N ILE A 108 15.18 -1.10 6.96
CA ILE A 108 14.88 -2.44 6.48
C ILE A 108 15.54 -3.43 7.44
N ILE A 109 14.86 -4.53 7.75
CA ILE A 109 15.41 -5.66 8.50
C ILE A 109 15.33 -6.88 7.59
N THR A 110 16.49 -7.48 7.31
CA THR A 110 16.62 -8.71 6.52
C THR A 110 17.33 -9.74 7.39
N ASP A 111 16.66 -10.84 7.70
CA ASP A 111 17.18 -11.93 8.55
C ASP A 111 17.79 -11.42 9.89
N GLY A 112 17.12 -10.42 10.49
CA GLY A 112 17.54 -9.79 11.73
C GLY A 112 18.64 -8.74 11.60
N ASN A 113 19.14 -8.49 10.39
CA ASN A 113 20.18 -7.49 10.11
C ASN A 113 19.54 -6.17 9.66
N PRO A 114 19.80 -5.03 10.36
CA PRO A 114 19.28 -3.74 9.98
C PRO A 114 20.05 -3.13 8.81
N ILE A 115 19.33 -2.58 7.83
CA ILE A 115 19.86 -1.85 6.68
C ILE A 115 19.16 -0.49 6.61
N GLY A 116 19.92 0.58 6.33
CA GLY A 116 19.38 1.93 6.21
C GLY A 116 19.21 2.65 7.55
N PRO A 117 18.67 3.89 7.53
CA PRO A 117 18.56 4.74 8.70
C PRO A 117 17.38 4.35 9.60
N ALA A 118 17.61 4.09 10.88
CA ALA A 118 16.55 3.83 11.87
C ALA A 118 15.81 5.10 12.32
N GLY A 119 16.38 6.28 12.11
CA GLY A 119 15.92 7.54 12.70
C GLY A 119 15.05 8.41 11.79
N ASN A 120 14.51 7.92 10.70
CA ASN A 120 13.66 8.73 9.82
C ASN A 120 12.29 8.99 10.46
N ARG A 121 12.10 10.23 10.98
CA ARG A 121 10.88 10.66 11.65
C ARG A 121 9.65 10.75 10.74
N GLN A 122 9.81 10.76 9.43
CA GLN A 122 8.69 10.75 8.48
C GLN A 122 8.13 9.35 8.31
N MET A 123 8.97 8.33 8.42
CA MET A 123 8.60 6.93 8.26
C MET A 123 8.02 6.38 9.56
N ARG A 124 6.72 6.55 9.77
CA ARG A 124 6.02 6.28 11.04
C ARG A 124 5.33 4.94 11.10
N GLY A 125 5.33 4.17 10.03
CA GLY A 125 4.82 2.81 9.98
C GLY A 125 5.95 1.82 9.70
N MET A 126 5.82 0.60 10.18
CA MET A 126 6.73 -0.49 9.85
C MET A 126 5.96 -1.80 9.75
N PHE A 127 6.04 -2.45 8.61
CA PHE A 127 5.68 -3.86 8.49
C PHE A 127 6.79 -4.69 9.13
N VAL A 128 6.44 -5.63 10.00
CA VAL A 128 7.36 -6.57 10.63
C VAL A 128 6.83 -7.99 10.51
N ALA A 129 7.75 -8.95 10.38
CA ALA A 129 7.40 -10.34 10.30
C ALA A 129 8.51 -11.24 10.85
N GLU A 130 8.19 -12.49 11.07
CA GLU A 130 9.08 -13.55 11.53
C GLU A 130 9.69 -13.23 12.90
N PRO A 131 8.94 -13.46 14.00
CA PRO A 131 9.46 -13.26 15.35
C PRO A 131 10.70 -14.11 15.63
N LYS A 132 11.64 -13.56 16.40
CA LYS A 132 12.81 -14.29 16.91
C LYS A 132 12.36 -15.28 17.98
N GLY A 133 12.62 -16.55 17.75
CA GLY A 133 12.23 -17.61 18.68
C GLY A 133 10.71 -17.86 18.68
N MET A 134 10.28 -18.77 19.55
CA MET A 134 8.86 -19.05 19.75
C MET A 134 8.30 -18.19 20.86
N SER A 135 7.93 -16.94 20.55
CA SER A 135 7.15 -16.11 21.47
C SER A 135 5.68 -16.21 21.06
N PRO A 136 4.80 -16.88 21.83
CA PRO A 136 3.39 -17.01 21.52
C PRO A 136 2.64 -15.68 21.54
N ASP A 137 3.21 -14.66 22.18
CA ASP A 137 2.58 -13.34 22.36
C ASP A 137 2.84 -12.38 21.20
N LEU A 138 3.74 -12.73 20.26
CA LEU A 138 4.06 -11.89 19.13
C LEU A 138 3.37 -12.40 17.86
N PRO A 139 2.68 -11.51 17.11
CA PRO A 139 2.12 -11.88 15.81
C PRO A 139 3.24 -12.25 14.83
N ARG A 140 3.01 -13.25 14.00
CA ARG A 140 3.96 -13.69 12.96
C ARG A 140 4.25 -12.60 11.95
N ALA A 141 3.27 -11.73 11.68
CA ALA A 141 3.41 -10.53 10.88
C ALA A 141 2.40 -9.47 11.37
N THR A 142 2.80 -8.19 11.33
CA THR A 142 1.93 -7.08 11.74
C THR A 142 2.46 -5.74 11.24
N ILE A 143 1.68 -4.67 11.46
CA ILE A 143 2.07 -3.29 11.18
C ILE A 143 2.20 -2.52 12.50
N LEU A 144 3.36 -1.89 12.70
CA LEU A 144 3.66 -1.08 13.89
C LEU A 144 3.44 0.41 13.58
N ASP A 145 2.75 1.12 14.48
CA ASP A 145 2.83 2.58 14.55
C ASP A 145 4.05 2.97 15.41
N LEU A 146 5.10 3.43 14.75
CA LEU A 146 6.38 3.76 15.38
C LEU A 146 6.33 4.99 16.31
N ARG A 147 5.21 5.71 16.36
CA ARG A 147 4.99 6.75 17.37
C ARG A 147 4.55 6.17 18.70
N LEU A 148 3.86 5.03 18.66
CA LEU A 148 3.40 4.32 19.86
C LEU A 148 4.38 3.24 20.29
N THR A 149 5.06 2.61 19.33
CA THR A 149 6.01 1.53 19.56
C THR A 149 7.37 1.92 18.95
N PRO A 150 8.15 2.80 19.62
CA PRO A 150 9.48 3.14 19.14
C PRO A 150 10.36 1.88 19.06
N ILE A 151 11.08 1.75 17.97
CA ILE A 151 11.93 0.57 17.73
C ILE A 151 13.40 0.87 18.03
N ASN A 152 14.08 -0.13 18.59
CA ASN A 152 15.53 -0.23 18.58
C ASN A 152 15.90 -1.34 17.60
N PRO A 153 16.60 -1.05 16.48
CA PRO A 153 16.91 -2.03 15.44
C PRO A 153 17.63 -3.27 15.97
N GLN A 154 18.54 -3.11 16.95
CA GLN A 154 19.27 -4.23 17.53
C GLN A 154 18.43 -5.10 18.49
N LYS A 155 17.28 -4.57 18.94
CA LYS A 155 16.40 -5.25 19.90
C LYS A 155 15.02 -5.55 19.31
N LEU A 156 14.84 -5.35 17.99
CA LEU A 156 13.58 -5.68 17.35
C LEU A 156 13.32 -7.18 17.46
N PRO A 157 12.15 -7.59 17.97
CA PRO A 157 11.86 -9.02 18.16
C PRO A 157 11.47 -9.76 16.87
N TRP A 158 11.41 -9.09 15.73
CA TRP A 158 11.19 -9.69 14.41
C TRP A 158 12.47 -9.69 13.58
N THR A 159 12.59 -10.68 12.68
CA THR A 159 13.76 -10.84 11.80
C THR A 159 13.56 -10.19 10.44
N GLN A 160 12.33 -9.83 10.10
CA GLN A 160 11.98 -9.19 8.83
C GLN A 160 11.26 -7.87 9.10
N GLY A 161 11.55 -6.83 8.31
CA GLY A 161 10.84 -5.58 8.46
C GLY A 161 11.10 -4.56 7.38
N VAL A 162 10.09 -3.74 7.09
CA VAL A 162 10.12 -2.63 6.14
C VAL A 162 9.46 -1.42 6.78
N GLN A 163 10.26 -0.40 7.10
CA GLN A 163 9.76 0.89 7.55
C GLN A 163 9.28 1.72 6.37
N SER A 164 8.08 2.30 6.45
CA SER A 164 7.49 3.07 5.36
C SER A 164 6.58 4.21 5.84
N PHE A 165 5.98 4.95 4.88
CA PHE A 165 5.01 6.00 5.17
C PHE A 165 4.06 6.26 3.97
N PRO A 166 2.94 6.90 4.27
CA PRO A 166 2.35 7.09 5.59
C PRO A 166 1.71 5.80 6.13
N LEU A 167 1.57 5.73 7.44
CA LEU A 167 0.58 4.87 8.04
C LEU A 167 -0.79 5.41 7.63
N LEU A 168 -1.61 4.62 6.94
CA LEU A 168 -2.93 5.01 6.46
C LEU A 168 -3.97 4.87 7.57
N LEU A 169 -4.03 3.68 8.16
CA LEU A 169 -4.88 3.35 9.31
C LEU A 169 -4.00 2.87 10.46
N ASP A 170 -4.29 3.35 11.67
CA ASP A 170 -3.66 2.82 12.89
C ASP A 170 -4.40 1.57 13.41
N TYR A 171 -3.88 0.94 14.46
CA TYR A 171 -4.44 -0.28 15.09
C TYR A 171 -5.88 -0.12 15.64
N LYS A 172 -6.44 1.08 15.61
CA LYS A 172 -7.86 1.37 15.92
C LYS A 172 -8.67 1.59 14.65
N GLY A 173 -8.09 1.38 13.48
CA GLY A 173 -8.70 1.69 12.20
C GLY A 173 -8.89 3.19 11.95
N GLN A 174 -8.17 4.07 12.68
CA GLN A 174 -8.29 5.52 12.50
C GLN A 174 -7.36 6.01 11.40
N ILE A 175 -7.90 6.88 10.55
CA ILE A 175 -7.15 7.49 9.44
C ILE A 175 -6.02 8.38 9.99
N ARG A 176 -4.80 8.18 9.48
CA ARG A 176 -3.57 8.85 9.93
C ARG A 176 -2.96 9.76 8.88
N VAL A 177 -3.58 9.90 7.73
CA VAL A 177 -3.13 10.76 6.62
C VAL A 177 -3.97 12.03 6.53
N ARG A 178 -3.33 13.11 6.09
CA ARG A 178 -4.01 14.34 5.77
C ARG A 178 -4.55 14.28 4.34
N HIS A 179 -5.55 15.10 4.04
CA HIS A 179 -6.04 15.28 2.69
C HIS A 179 -4.91 15.64 1.72
N SER A 180 -4.90 15.02 0.55
CA SER A 180 -3.94 15.23 -0.52
C SER A 180 -4.56 14.81 -1.85
N ASP A 181 -4.37 15.63 -2.88
CA ASP A 181 -4.84 15.36 -4.24
C ASP A 181 -3.81 14.59 -5.10
N LYS A 182 -2.64 14.30 -4.54
CA LYS A 182 -1.58 13.60 -5.28
C LYS A 182 -1.96 12.15 -5.54
N ARG A 183 -2.35 11.87 -6.78
CA ARG A 183 -2.73 10.54 -7.28
C ARG A 183 -1.53 9.79 -7.83
N ALA A 184 -1.45 8.49 -7.54
CA ALA A 184 -0.40 7.60 -8.06
C ALA A 184 -0.87 6.14 -8.02
N HIS A 185 -0.16 5.24 -8.70
CA HIS A 185 -0.25 3.82 -8.40
C HIS A 185 0.15 3.59 -6.94
N ARG A 186 -0.51 2.66 -6.27
CA ARG A 186 -0.32 2.41 -4.83
C ARG A 186 -0.13 0.93 -4.56
N THR A 187 0.80 0.65 -3.67
CA THR A 187 0.86 -0.61 -2.94
C THR A 187 0.63 -0.31 -1.47
N VAL A 188 -0.33 -1.00 -0.88
CA VAL A 188 -0.65 -0.90 0.55
C VAL A 188 -0.58 -2.29 1.16
N ILE A 189 0.13 -2.41 2.27
CA ILE A 189 0.09 -3.61 3.10
C ILE A 189 -0.80 -3.32 4.32
N ALA A 190 -1.68 -4.25 4.65
CA ALA A 190 -2.64 -4.11 5.73
C ALA A 190 -2.70 -5.39 6.58
N ALA A 191 -3.09 -5.26 7.84
CA ALA A 191 -3.48 -6.37 8.68
C ALA A 191 -5.00 -6.34 8.86
N ASP A 192 -5.67 -7.48 8.73
CA ASP A 192 -7.08 -7.62 9.10
C ASP A 192 -7.21 -8.01 10.59
N ARG A 193 -8.42 -7.90 11.14
CA ARG A 193 -8.69 -8.25 12.55
C ARG A 193 -8.55 -9.73 12.87
N ALA A 194 -8.54 -10.59 11.84
CA ALA A 194 -8.27 -12.01 11.99
C ALA A 194 -6.76 -12.34 12.01
N GLY A 195 -5.88 -11.33 11.81
CA GLY A 195 -4.43 -11.48 11.79
C GLY A 195 -3.85 -11.88 10.44
N ASN A 196 -4.64 -11.89 9.36
CA ASN A 196 -4.11 -12.04 8.02
C ASN A 196 -3.42 -10.75 7.55
N ILE A 197 -2.48 -10.88 6.63
CA ILE A 197 -1.88 -9.74 5.93
C ILE A 197 -2.53 -9.64 4.55
N LEU A 198 -2.96 -8.43 4.20
CA LEU A 198 -3.50 -8.11 2.89
C LEU A 198 -2.53 -7.19 2.14
N VAL A 199 -2.31 -7.47 0.86
CA VAL A 199 -1.56 -6.60 -0.03
C VAL A 199 -2.51 -6.11 -1.10
N PHE A 200 -2.68 -4.79 -1.17
CA PHE A 200 -3.48 -4.10 -2.18
C PHE A 200 -2.55 -3.44 -3.19
N ASN A 201 -2.80 -3.65 -4.47
CA ASN A 201 -2.08 -2.96 -5.53
C ASN A 201 -3.08 -2.36 -6.54
N SER A 202 -2.97 -1.05 -6.82
CA SER A 202 -3.90 -0.34 -7.69
C SER A 202 -3.54 -0.48 -9.17
N PHE A 203 -4.53 -0.71 -10.04
CA PHE A 203 -4.33 -0.87 -11.48
C PHE A 203 -4.02 0.44 -12.19
N ASN A 204 -4.40 1.57 -11.61
CA ASN A 204 -4.19 2.88 -12.19
C ASN A 204 -3.82 3.92 -11.11
N ARG A 205 -3.59 5.16 -11.53
CA ARG A 205 -3.22 6.29 -10.67
C ARG A 205 -4.45 6.99 -10.07
N PHE A 206 -5.48 6.26 -9.71
CA PHE A 206 -6.73 6.83 -9.21
C PHE A 206 -6.60 7.38 -7.79
N PHE A 207 -5.97 6.62 -6.87
CA PHE A 207 -5.99 6.95 -5.47
C PHE A 207 -4.99 8.04 -5.06
N SER A 208 -5.46 9.07 -4.36
CA SER A 208 -4.65 9.78 -3.38
C SER A 208 -4.51 8.94 -2.10
N LEU A 209 -3.58 9.30 -1.21
CA LEU A 209 -3.40 8.56 0.05
C LEU A 209 -4.60 8.69 0.98
N SER A 210 -5.25 9.86 0.99
CA SER A 210 -6.46 10.09 1.81
C SER A 210 -7.66 9.32 1.28
N GLU A 211 -7.87 9.30 -0.06
CA GLU A 211 -8.94 8.50 -0.66
C GLU A 211 -8.73 7.01 -0.41
N PHE A 212 -7.49 6.51 -0.46
CA PHE A 212 -7.21 5.11 -0.19
C PHE A 212 -7.44 4.75 1.29
N ALA A 213 -7.06 5.65 2.22
CA ALA A 213 -7.31 5.43 3.64
C ALA A 213 -8.82 5.37 3.96
N ASN A 214 -9.62 6.30 3.41
CA ASN A 214 -11.07 6.27 3.54
C ASN A 214 -11.65 4.97 2.95
N PHE A 215 -11.26 4.63 1.72
CA PHE A 215 -11.68 3.39 1.07
C PHE A 215 -11.40 2.15 1.93
N LEU A 216 -10.20 2.03 2.50
CA LEU A 216 -9.85 0.89 3.36
C LEU A 216 -10.63 0.87 4.67
N GLN A 217 -10.89 2.04 5.29
CA GLN A 217 -11.66 2.16 6.51
C GLN A 217 -13.10 1.70 6.32
N ASP A 218 -13.71 2.08 5.18
CA ASP A 218 -15.11 1.80 4.87
C ASP A 218 -15.29 0.45 4.14
N SER A 219 -14.19 -0.18 3.73
CA SER A 219 -14.20 -1.44 3.00
C SER A 219 -14.63 -2.64 3.86
N LYS A 220 -15.16 -3.67 3.20
CA LYS A 220 -15.54 -4.95 3.83
C LYS A 220 -14.36 -5.91 4.01
N PHE A 221 -13.11 -5.41 3.97
CA PHE A 221 -11.90 -6.23 4.19
C PHE A 221 -11.53 -6.39 5.67
N ASP A 222 -12.29 -5.77 6.58
CA ASP A 222 -12.11 -5.84 8.05
C ASP A 222 -10.71 -5.41 8.50
N ILE A 223 -10.20 -4.32 7.92
CA ILE A 223 -8.83 -3.84 8.14
C ILE A 223 -8.69 -3.27 9.56
N ASP A 224 -7.65 -3.75 10.26
CA ASP A 224 -7.21 -3.24 11.55
C ASP A 224 -6.20 -2.10 11.37
N SER A 225 -5.16 -2.33 10.57
CA SER A 225 -4.12 -1.34 10.30
C SER A 225 -3.64 -1.42 8.85
N ALA A 226 -3.16 -0.28 8.31
CA ALA A 226 -2.70 -0.20 6.92
C ALA A 226 -1.52 0.75 6.74
N LEU A 227 -0.53 0.32 5.98
CA LEU A 227 0.71 1.03 5.68
C LEU A 227 0.91 1.16 4.17
N ASN A 228 1.07 2.39 3.69
CA ASN A 228 1.48 2.61 2.32
C ASN A 228 2.96 2.26 2.13
N LEU A 229 3.26 1.53 1.07
CA LEU A 229 4.61 1.25 0.60
C LEU A 229 5.00 2.27 -0.50
N ASP A 230 6.12 2.04 -1.19
CA ASP A 230 6.49 2.93 -2.28
C ASP A 230 5.45 2.85 -3.40
N GLY A 231 5.17 4.01 -4.00
CA GLY A 231 4.13 4.17 -5.01
C GLY A 231 4.70 4.64 -6.35
N GLY A 232 3.82 4.91 -7.31
CA GLY A 232 4.26 5.31 -8.65
C GLY A 232 4.70 4.10 -9.46
N THR A 233 5.84 4.16 -10.11
CA THR A 233 6.42 3.06 -10.91
C THR A 233 6.88 1.88 -10.06
N GLU A 234 7.12 2.12 -8.79
CA GLU A 234 7.53 1.11 -7.81
C GLU A 234 6.37 0.25 -7.30
N ALA A 235 5.12 0.70 -7.47
CA ALA A 235 3.94 -0.03 -6.98
C ALA A 235 3.67 -1.29 -7.82
N GLN A 236 4.33 -2.39 -7.50
CA GLN A 236 4.28 -3.64 -8.24
C GLN A 236 3.96 -4.83 -7.33
N LEU A 237 3.16 -5.76 -7.85
CA LEU A 237 2.85 -7.05 -7.25
C LEU A 237 2.96 -8.12 -8.34
N PHE A 238 3.70 -9.18 -8.08
CA PHE A 238 3.79 -10.35 -8.94
C PHE A 238 3.48 -11.62 -8.18
N ILE A 239 2.58 -12.42 -8.71
CA ILE A 239 2.15 -13.69 -8.16
C ILE A 239 2.46 -14.77 -9.19
N LYS A 240 3.14 -15.83 -8.75
CA LYS A 240 3.39 -17.02 -9.56
C LYS A 240 3.40 -18.25 -8.68
N THR A 241 2.29 -18.95 -8.70
CA THR A 241 2.14 -20.28 -8.09
C THR A 241 2.15 -21.35 -9.16
N LYS A 242 1.92 -22.60 -8.80
CA LYS A 242 1.88 -23.70 -9.77
C LYS A 242 0.79 -23.49 -10.83
N ASP A 243 -0.39 -22.98 -10.41
CA ASP A 243 -1.60 -22.95 -11.23
C ASP A 243 -2.15 -21.54 -11.42
N PHE A 244 -1.41 -20.49 -10.96
CA PHE A 244 -1.87 -19.12 -11.04
C PHE A 244 -0.71 -18.15 -11.26
N GLU A 245 -0.82 -17.29 -12.26
CA GLU A 245 0.14 -16.20 -12.51
C GLU A 245 -0.60 -14.88 -12.71
N PHE A 246 -0.13 -13.83 -12.07
CA PHE A 246 -0.73 -12.51 -12.16
C PHE A 246 0.29 -11.40 -11.90
N PHE A 247 0.29 -10.38 -12.75
CA PHE A 247 1.07 -9.16 -12.60
C PHE A 247 0.17 -7.96 -12.34
N SER A 248 0.53 -7.11 -11.40
CA SER A 248 -0.18 -5.85 -11.13
C SER A 248 0.79 -4.66 -11.01
N PRO A 249 0.51 -3.50 -11.64
CA PRO A 249 -0.64 -3.22 -12.52
C PRO A 249 -0.57 -3.99 -13.85
N PRO A 250 -1.69 -4.55 -14.35
CA PRO A 250 -1.69 -5.36 -15.58
C PRO A 250 -1.17 -4.61 -16.82
N SER A 251 -1.36 -3.30 -16.87
CA SER A 251 -0.89 -2.44 -17.97
C SER A 251 0.63 -2.36 -18.09
N TRP A 252 1.40 -2.80 -17.08
CA TRP A 252 2.87 -2.77 -17.08
C TRP A 252 3.51 -4.10 -17.48
N GLU A 253 2.73 -5.18 -17.56
CA GLU A 253 3.25 -6.50 -17.93
C GLU A 253 4.01 -6.49 -19.27
N THR A 254 3.46 -5.81 -20.27
CA THR A 254 4.09 -5.64 -21.58
C THR A 254 5.28 -4.69 -21.57
N SER A 255 5.31 -3.72 -20.65
CA SER A 255 6.40 -2.72 -20.55
C SER A 255 7.63 -3.31 -19.88
N ILE A 256 7.48 -4.22 -18.93
CA ILE A 256 8.59 -4.87 -18.21
C ILE A 256 9.33 -5.88 -19.10
N GLY A 257 8.69 -6.43 -20.12
CA GLY A 257 9.32 -7.31 -21.11
C GLY A 257 10.19 -6.58 -22.15
N ASN A 258 10.15 -5.26 -22.19
CA ASN A 258 10.94 -4.45 -23.12
C ASN A 258 12.19 -3.88 -22.42
N LEU A 259 13.39 -4.27 -22.87
CA LEU A 259 14.71 -3.90 -22.32
C LEU A 259 14.91 -2.38 -22.08
N ILE A 260 14.14 -1.52 -22.76
CA ILE A 260 14.26 -0.05 -22.65
C ILE A 260 13.67 0.47 -21.33
N ASP A 261 12.72 -0.23 -20.72
CA ASP A 261 12.00 0.21 -19.51
C ASP A 261 12.45 -0.52 -18.22
N GLU A 262 13.37 -1.50 -18.30
CA GLU A 262 13.78 -2.30 -17.13
C GLU A 262 14.32 -1.44 -15.97
N GLN A 263 15.12 -0.41 -16.26
CA GLN A 263 15.65 0.47 -15.22
C GLN A 263 14.57 1.28 -14.50
N LYS A 264 13.51 1.67 -15.23
CA LYS A 264 12.41 2.48 -14.70
C LYS A 264 11.52 1.71 -13.72
N PHE A 265 11.44 0.40 -13.88
CA PHE A 265 10.61 -0.48 -13.08
C PHE A 265 11.40 -1.38 -12.11
N SER A 266 12.71 -1.11 -11.98
CA SER A 266 13.58 -1.90 -11.12
C SER A 266 13.39 -1.54 -9.64
N LEU A 267 13.37 -2.56 -8.80
CA LEU A 267 13.13 -2.46 -7.35
C LEU A 267 14.38 -2.90 -6.58
N PRO A 268 14.96 -2.05 -5.72
CA PRO A 268 16.06 -2.46 -4.85
C PRO A 268 15.58 -3.22 -3.61
N THR A 269 14.30 -3.06 -3.24
CA THR A 269 13.71 -3.68 -2.05
C THR A 269 12.40 -4.33 -2.40
N VAL A 270 12.26 -5.60 -2.05
CA VAL A 270 11.01 -6.34 -2.20
C VAL A 270 10.68 -7.15 -0.94
N VAL A 271 9.43 -7.52 -0.83
CA VAL A 271 8.94 -8.52 0.14
C VAL A 271 8.51 -9.75 -0.63
N GLY A 272 9.12 -10.89 -0.31
CA GLY A 272 8.72 -12.21 -0.81
C GLY A 272 7.88 -12.95 0.21
N VAL A 273 6.89 -13.71 -0.27
CA VAL A 273 6.04 -14.58 0.56
C VAL A 273 6.34 -16.03 0.20
N PHE A 274 6.57 -16.87 1.19
CA PHE A 274 6.99 -18.25 1.03
C PHE A 274 6.10 -19.17 1.85
N PRO A 275 5.72 -20.35 1.35
CA PRO A 275 5.07 -21.36 2.16
C PRO A 275 5.94 -21.72 3.36
N ARG A 276 5.34 -21.93 4.52
CA ARG A 276 6.04 -22.55 5.67
C ARG A 276 6.11 -24.05 5.43
N GLU A 277 7.28 -24.60 5.69
CA GLU A 277 7.42 -26.04 5.86
C GLU A 277 6.68 -26.48 7.14
N ASP A 278 6.01 -27.61 7.07
CA ASP A 278 5.25 -28.20 8.19
C ASP A 278 6.17 -28.71 9.29
#